data_e93013452d37e02a79c33838f8ed0e2c
#
_entry.id   e93013452d37e02a79c33838f8ed0e2c
#
_cell.length_a   1.000
_cell.length_b   1.000
_cell.length_c   1.000
_cell.angle_alpha   90.00
_cell.angle_beta   90.00
_cell.angle_gamma   90.00
#
_symmetry.space_group_name_H-M   'P 1'
#
loop_
_entity.id
_entity.type
_entity.pdbx_description
1 polymer ?
#
loop_
_entity_poly.entity_id
_entity_poly.type
_entity_poly.pdbx_seq_one_letter_code
_entity_poly.pdbx_strand_id
1 'polypeptide(L)' 'MKQYCIFTQHPEFKDVINWMLSKELRHELHLNRTRFWVPSGIVHTEFMLRWYHCCSLVVDNEDLILGTPL' A
#
# COMPACT_ATOMS: atom_id res chain seq x y z
N MET A 1 -1.85 -7.88 7.75
CA MET A 1 -1.43 -6.59 7.19
C MET A 1 -1.25 -6.74 5.70
N LYS A 2 -1.79 -5.81 4.94
CA LYS A 2 -1.72 -5.88 3.49
C LYS A 2 -0.78 -4.84 2.93
N GLN A 3 -0.19 -5.16 1.79
CA GLN A 3 0.73 -4.28 1.12
C GLN A 3 0.05 -3.62 -0.05
N TYR A 4 0.28 -2.33 -0.19
CA TYR A 4 -0.23 -1.55 -1.33
C TYR A 4 0.90 -0.70 -1.89
N CYS A 5 0.73 -0.24 -3.11
CA CYS A 5 1.68 0.71 -3.66
C CYS A 5 0.95 1.79 -4.45
N ILE A 6 1.61 2.94 -4.56
CA ILE A 6 1.11 4.03 -5.37
C ILE A 6 2.27 4.54 -6.21
N PHE A 7 2.00 4.81 -7.48
CA PHE A 7 3.04 5.31 -8.38
C PHE A 7 3.31 6.78 -8.11
N THR A 8 4.58 7.14 -8.19
CA THR A 8 5.02 8.50 -7.92
C THR A 8 4.33 9.52 -8.82
N GLN A 9 3.98 9.12 -10.02
CA GLN A 9 3.34 10.04 -10.97
C GLN A 9 1.83 10.19 -10.78
N HIS A 10 1.26 9.44 -9.85
CA HIS A 10 -0.17 9.55 -9.62
C HIS A 10 -0.51 10.93 -9.08
N PRO A 11 -1.60 11.55 -9.56
CA PRO A 11 -1.95 12.89 -9.10
C PRO A 11 -2.17 13.01 -7.60
N GLU A 12 -2.60 11.95 -6.95
CA GLU A 12 -2.86 11.99 -5.52
C GLU A 12 -1.71 11.42 -4.69
N PHE A 13 -0.56 11.21 -5.33
CA PHE A 13 0.59 10.62 -4.64
C PHE A 13 0.93 11.38 -3.36
N LYS A 14 1.01 12.70 -3.42
CA LYS A 14 1.40 13.48 -2.25
C LYS A 14 0.39 13.34 -1.11
N ASP A 15 -0.89 13.31 -1.46
CA ASP A 15 -1.92 13.20 -0.44
C ASP A 15 -1.86 11.85 0.25
N VAL A 16 -1.64 10.79 -0.53
CA VAL A 16 -1.53 9.46 0.04
C VAL A 16 -0.30 9.36 0.93
N ILE A 17 0.82 9.92 0.47
CA ILE A 17 2.04 9.89 1.26
C ILE A 17 1.85 10.64 2.58
N ASN A 18 1.23 11.81 2.53
CA ASN A 18 0.98 12.57 3.75
C ASN A 18 0.09 11.80 4.72
N TRP A 19 -0.94 11.17 4.20
CA TRP A 19 -1.81 10.35 5.03
C TRP A 19 -1.04 9.19 5.66
N MET A 20 -0.24 8.52 4.85
CA MET A 20 0.55 7.38 5.31
C MET A 20 1.51 7.79 6.42
N LEU A 21 2.17 8.92 6.25
CA LEU A 21 3.11 9.39 7.27
C LEU A 21 2.38 9.81 8.54
N SER A 22 1.20 10.39 8.41
CA SER A 22 0.44 10.78 9.58
C SER A 22 -0.01 9.57 10.39
N LYS A 23 -0.17 8.43 9.75
CA LYS A 23 -0.52 7.18 10.43
C LYS A 23 0.70 6.37 10.82
N GLU A 24 1.88 6.86 10.49
CA GLU A 24 3.15 6.19 10.82
C GLU A 24 3.21 4.78 10.26
N LEU A 25 2.76 4.61 9.03
CA LEU A 25 2.77 3.30 8.41
C LEU A 25 4.17 2.95 7.90
N ARG A 26 4.49 1.67 7.97
CA ARG A 26 5.72 1.19 7.37
C ARG A 26 5.66 1.36 5.86
N HIS A 27 6.75 1.81 5.26
CA HIS A 27 6.77 2.05 3.82
C HIS A 27 8.18 1.89 3.28
N GLU A 28 8.25 1.72 1.96
CA GLU A 28 9.51 1.63 1.24
C GLU A 28 9.42 2.49 0.00
N LEU A 29 10.41 3.34 -0.21
CA LEU A 29 10.47 4.19 -1.39
C LEU A 29 11.20 3.46 -2.50
N HIS A 30 10.62 3.46 -3.68
CA HIS A 30 11.24 2.91 -4.86
C HIS A 30 11.31 3.99 -5.94
N LEU A 31 12.00 3.71 -7.00
CA LEU A 31 12.28 4.72 -8.01
C LEU A 31 11.01 5.39 -8.55
N ASN A 32 10.00 4.62 -8.86
CA ASN A 32 8.80 5.17 -9.48
C ASN A 32 7.53 4.88 -8.69
N ARG A 33 7.65 4.37 -7.48
CA ARG A 33 6.48 4.07 -6.66
C ARG A 33 6.89 3.99 -5.20
N THR A 34 5.89 4.04 -4.32
CA THR A 34 6.09 3.81 -2.90
C THR A 34 5.22 2.65 -2.49
N ARG A 35 5.82 1.70 -1.81
CA ARG A 35 5.12 0.54 -1.27
C ARG A 35 4.90 0.78 0.20
N PHE A 36 3.74 0.40 0.70
CA PHE A 36 3.45 0.60 2.12
C PHE A 36 2.54 -0.50 2.64
N TRP A 37 2.55 -0.66 3.96
CA TRP A 37 1.80 -1.71 4.62
C TRP A 37 0.69 -1.09 5.44
N VAL A 38 -0.53 -1.59 5.23
CA VAL A 38 -1.70 -1.07 5.93
C VAL A 38 -2.17 -2.12 6.93
N PRO A 39 -2.12 -1.81 8.22
CA PRO A 39 -2.59 -2.76 9.23
C PRO A 39 -4.09 -2.93 9.14
N SER A 40 -4.57 -4.09 9.56
CA SER A 40 -5.99 -4.35 9.54
C SER A 40 -6.69 -3.50 10.61
N GLY A 41 -8.00 -3.41 10.48
CA GLY A 41 -8.79 -2.65 11.45
C GLY A 41 -9.15 -1.28 10.93
N ILE A 42 -9.19 -0.29 11.82
CA ILE A 42 -9.67 1.05 11.49
C ILE A 42 -8.85 1.70 10.40
N VAL A 43 -7.53 1.54 10.47
CA VAL A 43 -6.66 2.16 9.47
C VAL A 43 -6.94 1.58 8.09
N HIS A 44 -7.13 0.27 8.00
CA HIS A 44 -7.43 -0.37 6.74
C HIS A 44 -8.78 0.09 6.20
N THR A 45 -9.76 0.23 7.08
CA THR A 45 -11.08 0.71 6.68
C THR A 45 -10.97 2.13 6.11
N GLU A 46 -10.24 3.00 6.78
CA GLU A 46 -10.04 4.35 6.30
C GLU A 46 -9.34 4.35 4.94
N PHE A 47 -8.32 3.51 4.80
CA PHE A 47 -7.61 3.40 3.54
C PHE A 47 -8.56 2.99 2.41
N MET A 48 -9.40 2.00 2.64
CA MET A 48 -10.32 1.51 1.64
C MET A 48 -11.32 2.58 1.22
N LEU A 49 -11.73 3.41 2.16
CA LEU A 49 -12.71 4.45 1.86
C LEU A 49 -12.09 5.64 1.14
N ARG A 50 -10.82 5.92 1.37
CA ARG A 50 -10.21 7.14 0.87
C ARG A 50 -9.23 6.93 -0.27
N TRP A 51 -8.43 5.88 -0.21
CA TRP A 51 -7.26 5.78 -1.08
C TRP A 51 -7.22 4.54 -1.94
N TYR A 52 -8.13 3.62 -1.75
CA TYR A 52 -8.08 2.36 -2.46
C TYR A 52 -8.08 2.56 -3.99
N HIS A 53 -8.80 3.55 -4.45
CA HIS A 53 -8.92 3.80 -5.89
C HIS A 53 -7.62 4.30 -6.51
N CYS A 54 -6.70 4.80 -5.71
CA CYS A 54 -5.42 5.32 -6.20
C CYS A 54 -4.30 4.33 -6.09
N CYS A 55 -4.49 3.26 -5.37
CA CYS A 55 -3.39 2.38 -5.02
C CYS A 55 -3.65 0.98 -5.54
N SER A 56 -2.58 0.22 -5.69
CA SER A 56 -2.66 -1.15 -6.16
C SER A 56 -2.28 -2.09 -5.04
N LEU A 57 -3.04 -3.16 -4.92
CA LEU A 57 -2.69 -4.20 -3.97
C LEU A 57 -1.46 -4.93 -4.47
N VAL A 58 -0.49 -5.09 -3.60
CA VAL A 58 0.72 -5.83 -3.95
C VAL A 58 0.52 -7.25 -3.49
N VAL A 59 0.57 -8.17 -4.44
CA VAL A 59 0.46 -9.59 -4.12
C VAL A 59 1.87 -10.10 -3.92
N ASP A 60 2.15 -10.55 -2.73
CA ASP A 60 3.48 -10.99 -2.42
C ASP A 60 3.81 -12.29 -3.11
N ASN A 61 5.00 -12.35 -3.63
CA ASN A 61 5.42 -13.56 -4.29
C ASN A 61 5.55 -14.72 -3.34
N GLU A 62 5.90 -14.44 -2.15
CA GLU A 62 5.99 -15.51 -1.17
C GLU A 62 4.65 -16.17 -0.96
N ASP A 63 3.58 -15.40 -1.06
CA ASP A 63 2.27 -16.00 -0.97
C ASP A 63 2.02 -16.92 -2.15
N LEU A 64 2.47 -16.50 -3.30
CA LEU A 64 2.34 -17.33 -4.46
C LEU A 64 3.15 -18.60 -4.32
N ILE A 65 4.32 -18.45 -3.78
CA ILE A 65 5.17 -19.60 -3.57
C ILE A 65 4.49 -20.59 -2.68
N LEU A 66 3.88 -20.10 -1.65
CA LEU A 66 3.16 -20.97 -0.76
C LEU A 66 2.04 -21.67 -1.48
N GLY A 67 1.40 -20.95 -2.33
CA GLY A 67 0.31 -21.51 -3.05
C GLY A 67 0.78 -22.47 -4.09
N THR A 68 1.98 -22.31 -4.45
CA THR A 68 2.44 -23.16 -5.46
C THR A 68 3.09 -24.32 -4.88
N PRO A 69 3.36 -24.33 -4.24
CA PRO A 69 4.05 -25.14 -4.14
C PRO A 69 3.97 -26.27 -4.39
N LEU A 70 3.82 -25.84 -4.60
CA LEU A 70 3.88 -26.35 -4.66
C LEU A 70 3.81 -27.01 -4.81
#